data_9ac8e4467f55f76d2f89e4db6f2dee61
#
_entry.id   9ac8e4467f55f76d2f89e4db6f2dee61
#
_cell.length_a   1.000
_cell.length_b   1.000
_cell.length_c   1.000
_cell.angle_alpha   90.00
_cell.angle_beta   90.00
_cell.angle_gamma   90.00
#
_symmetry.space_group_name_H-M   'P 1'
#
loop_
_entity.id
_entity.type
_entity.pdbx_description
1 polymer ?
#
loop_
_entity_poly.entity_id
_entity_poly.type
_entity_poly.pdbx_seq_one_letter_code
_entity_poly.pdbx_strand_id
1 'polypeptide(L)'
;IVHAGAVLGSDGFGYVRDRETGQYTKFPQIGRLVIEDDVEIGANTTIDRGALETTRIGRGTKIDNLVHVGHNCQIGEDVVIAAQAGFSGSITVENNVILGGQVGIGEHARLTEGVMLGGQGGVLPHKILRGKGVAFWGTPAQPLREYLKQLAALARLGKK
;
A
#
# COMPACT_ATOMS: atom_id res chain seq x y z
N ILE A 1 -4.70 3.34 18.87
CA ILE A 1 -4.84 1.95 19.37
C ILE A 1 -3.91 1.05 18.59
N VAL A 2 -3.18 0.16 19.28
CA VAL A 2 -2.31 -0.85 18.65
C VAL A 2 -2.73 -2.22 19.17
N HIS A 3 -3.09 -3.11 18.26
CA HIS A 3 -3.54 -4.46 18.61
C HIS A 3 -2.38 -5.45 18.73
N ALA A 4 -2.66 -6.62 19.30
CA ALA A 4 -1.67 -7.63 19.63
C ALA A 4 -0.84 -8.09 18.42
N GLY A 5 0.46 -8.25 18.60
CA GLY A 5 1.38 -8.72 17.58
C GLY A 5 1.76 -7.69 16.51
N ALA A 6 1.25 -6.46 16.58
CA ALA A 6 1.70 -5.40 15.66
C ALA A 6 3.18 -5.07 15.91
N VAL A 7 3.98 -4.95 14.84
CA VAL A 7 5.41 -4.61 14.88
C VAL A 7 5.61 -3.24 14.23
N LEU A 8 6.13 -2.30 15.00
CA LEU A 8 6.25 -0.90 14.58
C LEU A 8 7.72 -0.48 14.56
N GLY A 9 8.16 0.11 13.44
CA GLY A 9 9.51 0.66 13.28
C GLY A 9 10.59 -0.41 13.04
N SER A 10 10.22 -1.57 12.48
CA SER A 10 11.20 -2.52 11.97
C SER A 10 12.00 -1.93 10.80
N ASP A 11 13.16 -2.52 10.55
CA ASP A 11 13.95 -2.16 9.38
C ASP A 11 13.25 -2.54 8.09
N GLY A 12 13.22 -1.61 7.15
CA GLY A 12 12.67 -1.86 5.83
C GLY A 12 13.51 -2.83 4.99
N PHE A 13 12.91 -3.37 3.94
CA PHE A 13 13.54 -4.31 3.01
C PHE A 13 14.37 -3.56 1.97
N GLY A 14 15.58 -3.17 2.34
CA GLY A 14 16.53 -2.43 1.49
C GLY A 14 17.86 -3.17 1.38
N TYR A 15 18.24 -3.57 0.15
CA TYR A 15 19.51 -4.27 -0.12
C TYR A 15 20.16 -3.75 -1.41
N VAL A 16 21.47 -3.63 -1.38
CA VAL A 16 22.29 -3.31 -2.54
C VAL A 16 22.98 -4.60 -3.00
N ARG A 17 22.80 -4.96 -4.27
CA ARG A 17 23.46 -6.12 -4.85
C ARG A 17 24.82 -5.72 -5.42
N ASP A 18 25.86 -6.37 -4.97
CA ASP A 18 27.17 -6.29 -5.60
C ASP A 18 27.11 -6.95 -6.99
N ARG A 19 27.62 -6.25 -8.00
CA ARG A 19 27.50 -6.70 -9.40
C ARG A 19 28.48 -7.81 -9.77
N GLU A 20 29.62 -7.90 -9.06
CA GLU A 20 30.67 -8.89 -9.35
C GLU A 20 30.40 -10.19 -8.61
N THR A 21 30.10 -10.09 -7.31
CA THR A 21 29.91 -11.27 -6.44
C THR A 21 28.46 -11.75 -6.39
N GLY A 22 27.49 -10.91 -6.75
CA GLY A 22 26.07 -11.20 -6.64
C GLY A 22 25.52 -11.14 -5.20
N GLN A 23 26.36 -10.83 -4.21
CA GLN A 23 26.00 -10.77 -2.82
C GLN A 23 25.15 -9.52 -2.51
N TYR A 24 24.29 -9.62 -1.50
CA TYR A 24 23.46 -8.51 -1.02
C TYR A 24 24.02 -7.92 0.26
N THR A 25 24.19 -6.61 0.28
CA THR A 25 24.53 -5.84 1.48
C THR A 25 23.30 -5.04 1.91
N LYS A 26 22.95 -5.14 3.20
CA LYS A 26 21.82 -4.41 3.78
C LYS A 26 22.06 -2.90 3.72
N PHE A 27 21.10 -2.15 3.17
CA PHE A 27 21.10 -0.70 3.24
C PHE A 27 20.64 -0.25 4.64
N PRO A 28 21.36 0.69 5.30
CA PRO A 28 21.00 1.15 6.64
C PRO A 28 19.57 1.71 6.68
N GLN A 29 18.82 1.33 7.71
CA GLN A 29 17.47 1.81 7.98
C GLN A 29 17.50 2.64 9.27
N ILE A 30 17.82 3.94 9.15
CA ILE A 30 18.06 4.85 10.28
C ILE A 30 17.02 5.96 10.39
N GLY A 31 16.02 5.95 9.53
CA GLY A 31 14.92 6.91 9.55
C GLY A 31 13.93 6.65 10.68
N ARG A 32 12.78 7.28 10.59
CA ARG A 32 11.76 7.30 11.64
C ARG A 32 10.46 6.67 11.19
N LEU A 33 9.63 6.27 12.17
CA LEU A 33 8.21 6.02 12.02
C LEU A 33 7.45 7.05 12.86
N VAL A 34 6.47 7.71 12.25
CA VAL A 34 5.55 8.63 12.91
C VAL A 34 4.12 8.12 12.73
N ILE A 35 3.43 7.92 13.83
CA ILE A 35 2.01 7.53 13.86
C ILE A 35 1.28 8.64 14.60
N GLU A 36 0.30 9.23 13.93
CA GLU A 36 -0.45 10.36 14.48
C GLU A 36 -1.62 9.93 15.36
N ASP A 37 -2.38 10.92 15.84
CA ASP A 37 -3.51 10.70 16.75
C ASP A 37 -4.63 9.92 16.07
N ASP A 38 -5.42 9.22 16.87
CA ASP A 38 -6.60 8.46 16.45
C ASP A 38 -6.37 7.35 15.44
N VAL A 39 -5.10 6.95 15.21
CA VAL A 39 -4.76 5.80 14.38
C VAL A 39 -5.09 4.50 15.11
N GLU A 40 -5.63 3.53 14.38
CA GLU A 40 -5.83 2.17 14.85
C GLU A 40 -5.08 1.18 13.94
N ILE A 41 -4.30 0.28 14.56
CA ILE A 41 -3.43 -0.68 13.88
C ILE A 41 -3.82 -2.08 14.32
N GLY A 42 -4.27 -2.88 13.35
CA GLY A 42 -4.74 -4.25 13.54
C GLY A 42 -3.66 -5.23 13.96
N ALA A 43 -4.10 -6.41 14.39
CA ALA A 43 -3.23 -7.46 14.90
C ALA A 43 -2.25 -7.96 13.82
N ASN A 44 -1.01 -8.23 14.23
CA ASN A 44 0.08 -8.71 13.36
C ASN A 44 0.38 -7.83 12.13
N THR A 45 -0.03 -6.58 12.15
CA THR A 45 0.34 -5.59 11.15
C THR A 45 1.78 -5.14 11.37
N THR A 46 2.55 -4.98 10.29
CA THR A 46 3.96 -4.56 10.34
C THR A 46 4.14 -3.24 9.62
N ILE A 47 4.77 -2.27 10.26
CA ILE A 47 5.04 -0.95 9.68
C ILE A 47 6.53 -0.64 9.83
N ASP A 48 7.24 -0.55 8.70
CA ASP A 48 8.67 -0.29 8.69
C ASP A 48 8.97 1.20 8.95
N ARG A 49 10.13 1.46 9.55
CA ARG A 49 10.67 2.83 9.62
C ARG A 49 11.09 3.33 8.24
N GLY A 50 11.27 4.61 8.07
CA GLY A 50 11.93 5.15 6.88
C GLY A 50 13.39 4.66 6.78
N ALA A 51 13.90 4.51 5.55
CA ALA A 51 15.31 4.19 5.36
C ALA A 51 16.21 5.32 5.90
N LEU A 52 16.08 6.51 5.37
CA LEU A 52 16.78 7.73 5.84
C LEU A 52 15.79 8.79 6.33
N GLU A 53 14.59 8.80 5.81
CA GLU A 53 13.52 9.77 6.09
C GLU A 53 12.48 9.19 7.06
N THR A 54 11.21 9.50 6.85
CA THR A 54 10.12 9.12 7.75
C THR A 54 9.07 8.29 7.01
N THR A 55 8.68 7.16 7.57
CA THR A 55 7.38 6.53 7.30
C THR A 55 6.34 7.20 8.18
N ARG A 56 5.22 7.66 7.62
CA ARG A 56 4.19 8.39 8.34
C ARG A 56 2.82 7.77 8.14
N ILE A 57 2.07 7.64 9.22
CA ILE A 57 0.66 7.26 9.23
C ILE A 57 -0.13 8.46 9.77
N GLY A 58 -0.97 9.05 8.92
CA GLY A 58 -1.76 10.25 9.23
C GLY A 58 -2.93 9.96 10.16
N ARG A 59 -3.38 11.02 10.81
CA ARG A 59 -4.44 11.00 11.82
C ARG A 59 -5.70 10.29 11.33
N GLY A 60 -6.38 9.59 12.25
CA GLY A 60 -7.66 8.95 11.98
C GLY A 60 -7.59 7.66 11.16
N THR A 61 -6.45 7.34 10.55
CA THR A 61 -6.28 6.17 9.69
C THR A 61 -6.54 4.86 10.43
N LYS A 62 -7.26 3.95 9.76
CA LYS A 62 -7.63 2.62 10.27
C LYS A 62 -6.97 1.54 9.42
N ILE A 63 -6.15 0.73 10.06
CA ILE A 63 -5.39 -0.36 9.43
C ILE A 63 -5.85 -1.68 10.06
N ASP A 64 -6.35 -2.57 9.24
CA ASP A 64 -6.81 -3.90 9.65
C ASP A 64 -5.63 -4.87 9.90
N ASN A 65 -5.92 -6.10 10.18
CA ASN A 65 -4.96 -7.13 10.54
C ASN A 65 -4.07 -7.56 9.36
N LEU A 66 -2.86 -8.00 9.65
CA LEU A 66 -1.93 -8.59 8.68
C LEU A 66 -1.56 -7.65 7.52
N VAL A 67 -1.61 -6.35 7.73
CA VAL A 67 -1.17 -5.35 6.74
C VAL A 67 0.35 -5.17 6.84
N HIS A 68 1.02 -4.99 5.71
CA HIS A 68 2.42 -4.58 5.68
C HIS A 68 2.57 -3.19 5.05
N VAL A 69 3.22 -2.26 5.76
CA VAL A 69 3.58 -0.93 5.24
C VAL A 69 5.10 -0.82 5.17
N GLY A 70 5.63 -0.79 3.95
CA GLY A 70 7.08 -0.68 3.71
C GLY A 70 7.65 0.70 4.07
N HIS A 71 8.97 0.79 4.04
CA HIS A 71 9.73 1.98 4.41
C HIS A 71 9.37 3.23 3.57
N ASN A 72 9.49 4.40 4.13
CA ASN A 72 9.28 5.72 3.49
C ASN A 72 7.85 5.94 2.96
N CYS A 73 6.87 5.12 3.34
CA CYS A 73 5.48 5.33 2.95
C CYS A 73 4.89 6.57 3.65
N GLN A 74 4.10 7.34 2.89
CA GLN A 74 3.35 8.49 3.38
C GLN A 74 1.85 8.18 3.28
N ILE A 75 1.25 7.78 4.39
CA ILE A 75 -0.19 7.51 4.48
C ILE A 75 -0.87 8.74 5.06
N GLY A 76 -1.86 9.25 4.35
CA GLY A 76 -2.63 10.43 4.71
C GLY A 76 -3.58 10.23 5.89
N GLU A 77 -4.49 11.20 6.07
CA GLU A 77 -5.49 11.19 7.13
C GLU A 77 -6.75 10.42 6.71
N ASP A 78 -7.42 9.80 7.67
CA ASP A 78 -8.70 9.08 7.49
C ASP A 78 -8.67 8.02 6.37
N VAL A 79 -7.53 7.38 6.16
CA VAL A 79 -7.37 6.28 5.23
C VAL A 79 -7.88 4.99 5.86
N VAL A 80 -8.57 4.15 5.08
CA VAL A 80 -9.02 2.82 5.50
C VAL A 80 -8.29 1.75 4.71
N ILE A 81 -7.63 0.84 5.42
CA ILE A 81 -6.82 -0.24 4.84
C ILE A 81 -7.31 -1.58 5.36
N ALA A 82 -7.94 -2.36 4.50
CA ALA A 82 -8.44 -3.68 4.87
C ALA A 82 -7.31 -4.73 4.95
N ALA A 83 -7.62 -5.86 5.56
CA ALA A 83 -6.68 -6.91 5.91
C ALA A 83 -5.83 -7.43 4.74
N GLN A 84 -4.60 -7.83 5.07
CA GLN A 84 -3.63 -8.43 4.14
C GLN A 84 -3.20 -7.51 2.98
N ALA A 85 -3.43 -6.21 3.09
CA ALA A 85 -2.88 -5.25 2.13
C ALA A 85 -1.35 -5.16 2.29
N GLY A 86 -0.65 -5.01 1.16
CA GLY A 86 0.81 -4.91 1.11
C GLY A 86 1.27 -3.65 0.37
N PHE A 87 2.11 -2.87 1.03
CA PHE A 87 2.71 -1.66 0.48
C PHE A 87 4.21 -1.86 0.34
N SER A 88 4.71 -1.73 -0.88
CA SER A 88 6.15 -1.59 -1.12
C SER A 88 6.69 -0.27 -0.55
N GLY A 89 7.99 0.00 -0.70
CA GLY A 89 8.56 1.25 -0.19
C GLY A 89 8.14 2.50 -0.96
N SER A 90 8.19 3.65 -0.30
CA SER A 90 8.07 5.01 -0.89
C SER A 90 6.72 5.31 -1.55
N ILE A 91 5.65 4.70 -1.08
CA ILE A 91 4.28 4.93 -1.58
C ILE A 91 3.68 6.18 -0.92
N THR A 92 2.90 6.93 -1.68
CA THR A 92 2.07 8.02 -1.17
C THR A 92 0.59 7.66 -1.30
N VAL A 93 -0.12 7.64 -0.19
CA VAL A 93 -1.58 7.53 -0.13
C VAL A 93 -2.12 8.81 0.46
N GLU A 94 -2.90 9.55 -0.30
CA GLU A 94 -3.51 10.80 0.17
C GLU A 94 -4.73 10.54 1.07
N ASN A 95 -5.35 11.60 1.57
CA ASN A 95 -6.43 11.50 2.55
C ASN A 95 -7.67 10.77 2.01
N ASN A 96 -8.43 10.15 2.91
CA ASN A 96 -9.72 9.51 2.60
C ASN A 96 -9.68 8.40 1.55
N VAL A 97 -8.53 7.79 1.30
CA VAL A 97 -8.41 6.63 0.42
C VAL A 97 -8.93 5.38 1.10
N ILE A 98 -9.62 4.52 0.34
CA ILE A 98 -10.15 3.24 0.82
C ILE A 98 -9.50 2.10 0.04
N LEU A 99 -8.86 1.18 0.77
CA LEU A 99 -8.16 0.02 0.21
C LEU A 99 -8.83 -1.28 0.66
N GLY A 100 -9.27 -2.06 -0.30
CA GLY A 100 -9.84 -3.39 -0.07
C GLY A 100 -8.81 -4.41 0.38
N GLY A 101 -9.28 -5.55 0.86
CA GLY A 101 -8.40 -6.62 1.34
C GLY A 101 -7.49 -7.18 0.25
N GLN A 102 -6.28 -7.60 0.64
CA GLN A 102 -5.28 -8.21 -0.25
C GLN A 102 -4.84 -7.34 -1.44
N VAL A 103 -4.95 -6.02 -1.34
CA VAL A 103 -4.38 -5.14 -2.37
C VAL A 103 -2.86 -5.16 -2.29
N GLY A 104 -2.20 -5.10 -3.47
CA GLY A 104 -0.75 -4.97 -3.58
C GLY A 104 -0.38 -3.65 -4.26
N ILE A 105 0.44 -2.84 -3.61
CA ILE A 105 0.82 -1.52 -4.14
C ILE A 105 2.33 -1.49 -4.38
N GLY A 106 2.71 -1.32 -5.64
CA GLY A 106 4.10 -1.24 -6.08
C GLY A 106 4.80 0.04 -5.62
N GLU A 107 6.11 -0.02 -5.55
CA GLU A 107 6.97 1.07 -5.09
C GLU A 107 6.69 2.40 -5.83
N HIS A 108 6.85 3.51 -5.11
CA HIS A 108 6.66 4.87 -5.64
C HIS A 108 5.27 5.13 -6.27
N ALA A 109 4.29 4.27 -6.05
CA ALA A 109 2.92 4.54 -6.49
C ALA A 109 2.29 5.65 -5.66
N ARG A 110 1.32 6.35 -6.25
CA ARG A 110 0.56 7.41 -5.57
C ARG A 110 -0.94 7.21 -5.78
N LEU A 111 -1.69 7.20 -4.70
CA LEU A 111 -3.15 7.17 -4.71
C LEU A 111 -3.63 8.54 -4.23
N THR A 112 -4.35 9.27 -5.10
CA THR A 112 -4.82 10.61 -4.75
C THR A 112 -6.06 10.57 -3.87
N GLU A 113 -6.39 11.70 -3.27
CA GLU A 113 -7.48 11.85 -2.29
C GLU A 113 -8.79 11.16 -2.74
N GLY A 114 -9.35 10.38 -1.83
CA GLY A 114 -10.65 9.74 -2.00
C GLY A 114 -10.72 8.63 -3.05
N VAL A 115 -9.59 8.15 -3.57
CA VAL A 115 -9.54 6.96 -4.44
C VAL A 115 -9.98 5.72 -3.66
N MET A 116 -10.72 4.83 -4.31
CA MET A 116 -11.06 3.52 -3.81
C MET A 116 -10.38 2.44 -4.64
N LEU A 117 -9.71 1.48 -3.99
CA LEU A 117 -9.12 0.30 -4.64
C LEU A 117 -9.80 -0.95 -4.11
N GLY A 118 -10.49 -1.68 -4.98
CA GLY A 118 -11.18 -2.91 -4.63
C GLY A 118 -10.24 -4.05 -4.26
N GLY A 119 -10.76 -5.03 -3.53
CA GLY A 119 -9.99 -6.16 -3.02
C GLY A 119 -9.21 -6.90 -4.12
N GLN A 120 -8.02 -7.40 -3.78
CA GLN A 120 -7.07 -8.05 -4.69
C GLN A 120 -6.62 -7.16 -5.86
N GLY A 121 -6.89 -5.84 -5.81
CA GLY A 121 -6.40 -4.89 -6.78
C GLY A 121 -4.89 -4.71 -6.71
N GLY A 122 -4.21 -4.70 -7.86
CA GLY A 122 -2.76 -4.52 -7.95
C GLY A 122 -2.40 -3.19 -8.61
N VAL A 123 -1.55 -2.39 -7.97
CA VAL A 123 -1.04 -1.12 -8.50
C VAL A 123 0.41 -1.30 -8.90
N LEU A 124 0.71 -1.05 -10.17
CA LEU A 124 2.08 -1.13 -10.68
C LEU A 124 2.99 -0.06 -10.05
N PRO A 125 4.31 -0.32 -9.97
CA PRO A 125 5.28 0.68 -9.55
C PRO A 125 5.14 2.00 -10.31
N HIS A 126 5.37 3.13 -9.62
CA HIS A 126 5.29 4.49 -10.16
C HIS A 126 3.92 4.89 -10.73
N LYS A 127 2.89 4.06 -10.57
CA LYS A 127 1.54 4.37 -11.05
C LYS A 127 0.86 5.41 -10.16
N ILE A 128 0.11 6.31 -10.79
CA ILE A 128 -0.74 7.27 -10.07
C ILE A 128 -2.20 6.92 -10.35
N LEU A 129 -2.96 6.58 -9.31
CA LEU A 129 -4.41 6.44 -9.37
C LEU A 129 -5.04 7.79 -8.98
N ARG A 130 -5.86 8.35 -9.87
CA ARG A 130 -6.46 9.67 -9.69
C ARG A 130 -7.98 9.65 -9.75
N GLY A 131 -8.58 10.48 -8.95
CA GLY A 131 -10.01 10.80 -9.00
C GLY A 131 -10.73 10.53 -7.69
N LYS A 132 -11.17 11.60 -7.03
CA LYS A 132 -11.97 11.52 -5.80
C LYS A 132 -13.26 10.75 -6.06
N GLY A 133 -13.51 9.70 -5.26
CA GLY A 133 -14.66 8.82 -5.44
C GLY A 133 -14.56 7.84 -6.61
N VAL A 134 -13.43 7.79 -7.33
CA VAL A 134 -13.23 6.80 -8.41
C VAL A 134 -12.78 5.48 -7.82
N ALA A 135 -13.50 4.41 -8.18
CA ALA A 135 -13.14 3.05 -7.83
C ALA A 135 -12.27 2.42 -8.92
N PHE A 136 -11.16 1.80 -8.48
CA PHE A 136 -10.28 0.98 -9.31
C PHE A 136 -10.40 -0.48 -8.91
N TRP A 137 -10.15 -1.39 -9.86
CA TRP A 137 -10.15 -2.84 -9.59
C TRP A 137 -9.22 -3.57 -10.56
N GLY A 138 -8.85 -4.79 -10.18
CA GLY A 138 -8.08 -5.70 -11.04
C GLY A 138 -6.57 -5.56 -10.88
N THR A 139 -5.84 -6.36 -11.66
CA THR A 139 -4.38 -6.37 -11.70
C THR A 139 -3.93 -6.34 -13.16
N PRO A 140 -3.35 -5.26 -13.66
CA PRO A 140 -3.17 -3.98 -12.96
C PRO A 140 -4.49 -3.26 -12.70
N ALA A 141 -4.53 -2.45 -11.64
CA ALA A 141 -5.73 -1.72 -11.25
C ALA A 141 -6.15 -0.71 -12.32
N GLN A 142 -7.41 -0.73 -12.66
CA GLN A 142 -8.03 0.15 -13.64
C GLN A 142 -9.42 0.58 -13.15
N PRO A 143 -10.04 1.63 -13.71
CA PRO A 143 -11.38 2.04 -13.32
C PRO A 143 -12.36 0.87 -13.38
N LEU A 144 -13.14 0.67 -12.31
CA LEU A 144 -14.04 -0.48 -12.18
C LEU A 144 -14.95 -0.68 -13.41
N ARG A 145 -15.50 0.42 -13.94
CA ARG A 145 -16.39 0.35 -15.11
C ARG A 145 -15.69 -0.20 -16.35
N GLU A 146 -14.42 0.12 -16.55
CA GLU A 146 -13.62 -0.38 -17.67
C GLU A 146 -13.29 -1.85 -17.45
N TYR A 147 -12.88 -2.23 -16.26
CA TYR A 147 -12.60 -3.61 -15.88
C TYR A 147 -13.81 -4.52 -16.12
N LEU A 148 -15.00 -4.12 -15.67
CA LEU A 148 -16.24 -4.90 -15.88
C LEU A 148 -16.62 -5.02 -17.36
N LYS A 149 -16.39 -3.99 -18.18
CA LYS A 149 -16.59 -4.07 -19.64
C LYS A 149 -15.66 -5.07 -20.29
N GLN A 150 -14.39 -5.11 -19.89
CA GLN A 150 -13.41 -6.06 -20.40
C GLN A 150 -13.77 -7.49 -20.02
N LEU A 151 -14.16 -7.75 -18.77
CA LEU A 151 -14.64 -9.06 -18.33
C LEU A 151 -15.87 -9.52 -19.12
N ALA A 152 -16.85 -8.64 -19.34
CA ALA A 152 -18.02 -8.94 -20.13
C ALA A 152 -17.70 -9.26 -21.60
N ALA A 153 -16.71 -8.56 -22.18
CA ALA A 153 -16.25 -8.84 -23.53
C ALA A 153 -15.56 -10.21 -23.63
N LEU A 154 -14.69 -10.54 -22.68
CA LEU A 154 -14.03 -11.86 -22.59
C LEU A 154 -15.03 -12.99 -22.42
N ALA A 155 -16.04 -12.82 -21.56
CA ALA A 155 -17.10 -13.81 -21.35
C ALA A 155 -17.96 -14.09 -22.61
N ARG A 156 -18.11 -13.11 -23.50
CA ARG A 156 -18.81 -13.29 -24.80
C ARG A 156 -17.97 -14.07 -25.81
N LEU A 157 -16.65 -13.90 -25.80
CA LEU A 157 -15.74 -14.64 -26.68
C LEU A 157 -15.71 -16.15 -26.37
N GLY A 158 -15.85 -16.52 -25.09
CA GLY A 158 -15.91 -17.92 -24.65
C GLY A 158 -17.26 -18.65 -24.93
N LYS A 159 -18.26 -17.96 -25.46
CA LYS A 159 -19.56 -18.55 -25.79
C LYS A 159 -19.73 -18.91 -27.27
N LYS A 160 -18.67 -18.80 -28.06
CA LYS A 160 -18.58 -19.33 -29.41
C LYS A 160 -17.92 -20.72 -29.35
#